data_b7fca5cb0822dcaf5654577c094e1ddb
#
_entry.id   b7fca5cb0822dcaf5654577c094e1ddb
#
_cell.length_a   1.000
_cell.length_b   1.000
_cell.length_c   1.000
_cell.angle_alpha   90.00
_cell.angle_beta   90.00
_cell.angle_gamma   90.00
#
_symmetry.space_group_name_H-M   'P 1'
#
loop_
_entity.id
_entity.type
_entity.pdbx_description
1 polymer ?
#
loop_
_entity_poly.entity_id
_entity_poly.type
_entity_poly.pdbx_seq_one_letter_code
_entity_poly.pdbx_strand_id
1 'polypeptide(L)'
;MAVSQADKAREFRALHGGPTFVIPNPWDIGSARMLAGFGFKALATSSAASAGALGLKDGELTRDQALDHARAIVGATSLPVSADLERGFGDAPEAVAETIRLAAEAGLVGCTIEDSTGDPAHPLYDDTLAIERIAAAAEATRALPFPFMLTARAHNLMFANASLDATIRRLQAFEQAGAQVLFAPGLPDLAAVRTLCGSVTAPVNFMAGIKGKSFTVRDLAECGVRRISLATSLYRAAMTGLVDAVTEVKERGTFEFLDRALSTGDVLGLMRGGGI
;
A
#
# COMPACT_ATOMS: atom_id res chain seq x y z
N MET A 1 -18.00 21.09 -6.44
CA MET A 1 -16.57 21.53 -6.43
C MET A 1 -15.71 20.28 -6.30
N ALA A 2 -14.58 20.19 -7.00
CA ALA A 2 -13.65 19.07 -6.82
C ALA A 2 -13.05 19.13 -5.41
N VAL A 3 -12.88 17.96 -4.75
CA VAL A 3 -12.23 17.84 -3.44
C VAL A 3 -10.76 18.20 -3.58
N SER A 4 -10.26 19.14 -2.80
CA SER A 4 -8.85 19.55 -2.87
C SER A 4 -7.91 18.48 -2.29
N GLN A 5 -6.64 18.48 -2.71
CA GLN A 5 -5.64 17.59 -2.13
C GLN A 5 -5.50 17.78 -0.60
N ALA A 6 -5.58 19.02 -0.13
CA ALA A 6 -5.53 19.33 1.30
C ALA A 6 -6.74 18.75 2.06
N ASP A 7 -7.95 18.71 1.45
CA ASP A 7 -9.11 18.06 2.05
C ASP A 7 -8.91 16.54 2.11
N LYS A 8 -8.52 15.93 0.99
CA LYS A 8 -8.17 14.50 0.94
C LYS A 8 -7.10 14.13 1.99
N ALA A 9 -6.10 14.98 2.18
CA ALA A 9 -5.03 14.78 3.15
C ALA A 9 -5.56 14.81 4.60
N ARG A 10 -6.47 15.74 4.91
CA ARG A 10 -7.12 15.81 6.23
C ARG A 10 -8.01 14.59 6.49
N GLU A 11 -8.80 14.17 5.51
CA GLU A 11 -9.61 12.96 5.59
C GLU A 11 -8.74 11.72 5.80
N PHE A 12 -7.65 11.59 5.05
CA PHE A 12 -6.74 10.45 5.17
C PHE A 12 -6.09 10.38 6.55
N ARG A 13 -5.64 11.50 7.09
CA ARG A 13 -5.12 11.57 8.46
C ARG A 13 -6.19 11.20 9.48
N ALA A 14 -7.42 11.68 9.32
CA ALA A 14 -8.52 11.36 10.23
C ALA A 14 -8.86 9.87 10.28
N LEU A 15 -8.76 9.14 9.15
CA LEU A 15 -8.93 7.69 9.13
C LEU A 15 -7.99 6.95 10.08
N HIS A 16 -6.75 7.42 10.24
CA HIS A 16 -5.77 6.81 11.12
C HIS A 16 -6.03 7.07 12.62
N GLY A 17 -6.85 8.06 12.96
CA GLY A 17 -7.34 8.31 14.31
C GLY A 17 -8.69 7.66 14.62
N GLY A 18 -9.37 7.12 13.61
CA GLY A 18 -10.70 6.50 13.71
C GLY A 18 -10.68 4.98 13.98
N PRO A 19 -11.74 4.26 13.66
CA PRO A 19 -11.77 2.80 13.70
C PRO A 19 -10.85 2.19 12.64
N THR A 20 -10.57 0.87 12.75
CA THR A 20 -9.83 0.11 11.75
C THR A 20 -10.48 0.22 10.38
N PHE A 21 -9.69 0.48 9.35
CA PHE A 21 -10.18 0.60 7.99
C PHE A 21 -9.33 -0.22 7.00
N VAL A 22 -9.97 -0.65 5.92
CA VAL A 22 -9.31 -1.33 4.80
C VAL A 22 -8.95 -0.30 3.74
N ILE A 23 -7.71 -0.34 3.27
CA ILE A 23 -7.20 0.44 2.15
C ILE A 23 -6.85 -0.50 1.00
N PRO A 24 -7.73 -0.67 0.00
CA PRO A 24 -7.47 -1.55 -1.12
C PRO A 24 -6.48 -0.96 -2.10
N ASN A 25 -5.85 -1.84 -2.90
CA ASN A 25 -4.76 -1.49 -3.78
C ASN A 25 -5.18 -1.65 -5.25
N PRO A 26 -5.59 -0.56 -5.94
CA PRO A 26 -5.83 -0.56 -7.37
C PRO A 26 -4.51 -0.67 -8.14
N TRP A 27 -4.58 -1.22 -9.35
CA TRP A 27 -3.44 -1.37 -10.26
C TRP A 27 -3.61 -0.57 -11.56
N ASP A 28 -4.80 0.01 -11.78
CA ASP A 28 -5.14 0.87 -12.92
C ASP A 28 -6.32 1.81 -12.60
N ILE A 29 -6.67 2.67 -13.56
CA ILE A 29 -7.79 3.61 -13.47
C ILE A 29 -9.11 2.88 -13.28
N GLY A 30 -9.32 1.76 -13.97
CA GLY A 30 -10.55 0.98 -13.91
C GLY A 30 -10.78 0.41 -12.51
N SER A 31 -9.79 -0.30 -11.97
CA SER A 31 -9.83 -0.85 -10.62
C SER A 31 -9.97 0.24 -9.55
N ALA A 32 -9.32 1.40 -9.72
CA ALA A 32 -9.45 2.52 -8.79
C ALA A 32 -10.89 3.04 -8.72
N ARG A 33 -11.56 3.21 -9.88
CA ARG A 33 -12.96 3.65 -9.94
C ARG A 33 -13.89 2.62 -9.34
N MET A 34 -13.71 1.34 -9.64
CA MET A 34 -14.50 0.25 -9.04
C MET A 34 -14.38 0.26 -7.53
N LEU A 35 -13.16 0.31 -6.98
CA LEU A 35 -12.92 0.33 -5.54
C LEU A 35 -13.53 1.56 -4.87
N ALA A 36 -13.47 2.71 -5.51
CA ALA A 36 -14.18 3.91 -5.03
C ALA A 36 -15.71 3.70 -5.03
N GLY A 37 -16.25 3.05 -6.06
CA GLY A 37 -17.68 2.69 -6.16
C GLY A 37 -18.15 1.76 -5.05
N PHE A 38 -17.31 0.85 -4.58
CA PHE A 38 -17.58 -0.02 -3.43
C PHE A 38 -17.60 0.72 -2.07
N GLY A 39 -17.32 2.02 -2.04
CA GLY A 39 -17.44 2.84 -0.84
C GLY A 39 -16.23 2.78 0.10
N PHE A 40 -15.08 2.29 -0.37
CA PHE A 40 -13.83 2.42 0.38
C PHE A 40 -13.51 3.91 0.60
N LYS A 41 -12.81 4.22 1.70
CA LYS A 41 -12.56 5.61 2.11
C LYS A 41 -11.21 6.17 1.65
N ALA A 42 -10.31 5.31 1.24
CA ALA A 42 -8.99 5.65 0.73
C ALA A 42 -8.47 4.50 -0.14
N LEU A 43 -7.54 4.79 -1.03
CA LEU A 43 -6.84 3.82 -1.86
C LEU A 43 -5.33 3.91 -1.64
N ALA A 44 -4.61 2.80 -1.89
CA ALA A 44 -3.16 2.81 -1.93
C ALA A 44 -2.66 2.06 -3.15
N THR A 45 -1.60 2.51 -3.82
CA THR A 45 -0.96 1.70 -4.85
C THR A 45 -0.19 0.52 -4.21
N SER A 46 0.21 -0.43 -5.02
CA SER A 46 1.15 -1.49 -4.65
C SER A 46 2.20 -1.56 -5.75
N SER A 47 3.48 -1.48 -5.39
CA SER A 47 4.59 -1.54 -6.35
C SER A 47 4.48 -2.76 -7.27
N ALA A 48 4.31 -3.95 -6.69
CA ALA A 48 4.20 -5.19 -7.44
C ALA A 48 2.95 -5.26 -8.35
N ALA A 49 1.80 -4.74 -7.92
CA ALA A 49 0.60 -4.71 -8.76
C ALA A 49 0.73 -3.68 -9.89
N SER A 50 1.35 -2.54 -9.62
CA SER A 50 1.65 -1.49 -10.60
C SER A 50 2.65 -1.98 -11.65
N ALA A 51 3.73 -2.62 -11.21
CA ALA A 51 4.72 -3.24 -12.09
C ALA A 51 4.07 -4.32 -12.97
N GLY A 52 3.29 -5.22 -12.36
CA GLY A 52 2.61 -6.29 -13.08
C GLY A 52 1.62 -5.77 -14.15
N ALA A 53 0.91 -4.67 -13.89
CA ALA A 53 0.04 -4.03 -14.88
C ALA A 53 0.81 -3.46 -16.09
N LEU A 54 2.11 -3.17 -15.93
CA LEU A 54 3.01 -2.72 -16.99
C LEU A 54 3.86 -3.85 -17.60
N GLY A 55 3.65 -5.11 -17.16
CA GLY A 55 4.44 -6.26 -17.62
C GLY A 55 5.85 -6.32 -17.05
N LEU A 56 6.10 -5.63 -15.94
CA LEU A 56 7.37 -5.57 -15.22
C LEU A 56 7.32 -6.38 -13.92
N LYS A 57 8.49 -6.67 -13.34
CA LYS A 57 8.60 -7.28 -12.03
C LYS A 57 8.58 -6.20 -10.94
N ASP A 58 8.24 -6.63 -9.72
CA ASP A 58 8.37 -5.78 -8.52
C ASP A 58 9.82 -5.32 -8.35
N GLY A 59 10.00 -4.02 -8.08
CA GLY A 59 11.32 -3.39 -7.99
C GLY A 59 11.92 -2.93 -9.33
N GLU A 60 11.26 -3.16 -10.47
CA GLU A 60 11.73 -2.70 -11.80
C GLU A 60 11.15 -1.33 -12.21
N LEU A 61 10.17 -0.81 -11.48
CA LEU A 61 9.64 0.52 -11.78
C LEU A 61 10.69 1.61 -11.50
N THR A 62 10.82 2.53 -12.42
CA THR A 62 11.51 3.79 -12.13
C THR A 62 10.62 4.69 -11.26
N ARG A 63 11.22 5.69 -10.58
CA ARG A 63 10.48 6.68 -9.79
C ARG A 63 9.41 7.37 -10.64
N ASP A 64 9.76 7.78 -11.85
CA ASP A 64 8.83 8.49 -12.74
C ASP A 64 7.65 7.60 -13.15
N GLN A 65 7.88 6.33 -13.48
CA GLN A 65 6.82 5.37 -13.79
C GLN A 65 5.89 5.14 -12.58
N ALA A 66 6.44 4.99 -11.38
CA ALA A 66 5.65 4.83 -10.16
C ALA A 66 4.81 6.08 -9.85
N LEU A 67 5.37 7.27 -10.03
CA LEU A 67 4.66 8.54 -9.81
C LEU A 67 3.62 8.82 -10.91
N ASP A 68 3.88 8.48 -12.16
CA ASP A 68 2.91 8.61 -13.24
C ASP A 68 1.73 7.66 -13.05
N HIS A 69 1.99 6.43 -12.64
CA HIS A 69 0.95 5.48 -12.25
C HIS A 69 0.12 6.03 -11.06
N ALA A 70 0.78 6.52 -10.02
CA ALA A 70 0.10 7.11 -8.86
C ALA A 70 -0.76 8.33 -9.27
N ARG A 71 -0.25 9.20 -10.14
CA ARG A 71 -0.98 10.36 -10.69
C ARG A 71 -2.23 9.94 -11.45
N ALA A 72 -2.15 8.85 -12.24
CA ALA A 72 -3.31 8.30 -12.95
C ALA A 72 -4.39 7.80 -11.96
N ILE A 73 -3.99 7.11 -10.89
CA ILE A 73 -4.91 6.65 -9.83
C ILE A 73 -5.53 7.86 -9.09
N VAL A 74 -4.73 8.86 -8.72
CA VAL A 74 -5.22 10.10 -8.06
C VAL A 74 -6.27 10.80 -8.92
N GLY A 75 -6.04 10.90 -10.23
CA GLY A 75 -6.98 11.51 -11.19
C GLY A 75 -8.25 10.68 -11.43
N ALA A 76 -8.24 9.40 -11.09
CA ALA A 76 -9.37 8.50 -11.30
C ALA A 76 -10.47 8.60 -10.24
N THR A 77 -10.18 9.18 -9.06
CA THR A 77 -11.06 9.18 -7.90
C THR A 77 -10.99 10.47 -7.09
N SER A 78 -12.06 10.77 -6.36
CA SER A 78 -12.10 11.82 -5.35
C SER A 78 -11.52 11.37 -3.99
N LEU A 79 -11.24 10.07 -3.82
CA LEU A 79 -10.71 9.55 -2.56
C LEU A 79 -9.25 9.97 -2.31
N PRO A 80 -8.81 9.99 -1.05
CA PRO A 80 -7.40 10.05 -0.70
C PRO A 80 -6.62 8.86 -1.29
N VAL A 81 -5.45 9.11 -1.86
CA VAL A 81 -4.56 8.07 -2.40
C VAL A 81 -3.19 8.15 -1.72
N SER A 82 -2.74 7.02 -1.21
CA SER A 82 -1.37 6.77 -0.76
C SER A 82 -0.62 5.95 -1.81
N ALA A 83 0.71 5.95 -1.82
CA ALA A 83 1.48 5.11 -2.74
C ALA A 83 2.52 4.26 -1.99
N ASP A 84 2.72 3.04 -2.49
CA ASP A 84 3.90 2.24 -2.20
C ASP A 84 5.03 2.76 -3.09
N LEU A 85 6.01 3.43 -2.49
CA LEU A 85 7.16 4.01 -3.17
C LEU A 85 8.45 3.25 -2.88
N GLU A 86 8.31 1.97 -2.52
CA GLU A 86 9.42 1.06 -2.28
C GLU A 86 10.45 1.68 -1.32
N ARG A 87 11.74 1.61 -1.67
CA ARG A 87 12.81 2.26 -0.91
C ARG A 87 12.98 3.76 -1.18
N GLY A 88 12.07 4.41 -1.92
CA GLY A 88 12.16 5.84 -2.24
C GLY A 88 13.07 6.15 -3.45
N PHE A 89 13.38 5.14 -4.27
CA PHE A 89 14.11 5.25 -5.55
C PHE A 89 15.52 5.84 -5.45
N GLY A 90 16.19 5.64 -4.32
CA GLY A 90 17.57 6.02 -4.08
C GLY A 90 18.02 5.65 -2.68
N ASP A 91 19.32 5.49 -2.46
CA ASP A 91 19.84 5.05 -1.16
C ASP A 91 20.04 6.22 -0.18
N ALA A 92 20.43 7.39 -0.70
CA ALA A 92 20.66 8.57 0.11
C ALA A 92 19.35 9.14 0.71
N PRO A 93 19.37 9.66 1.97
CA PRO A 93 18.21 10.30 2.60
C PRO A 93 17.60 11.43 1.75
N GLU A 94 18.44 12.19 1.05
CA GLU A 94 18.01 13.30 0.17
C GLU A 94 17.19 12.79 -1.02
N ALA A 95 17.52 11.61 -1.55
CA ALA A 95 16.75 11.00 -2.65
C ALA A 95 15.34 10.59 -2.18
N VAL A 96 15.22 10.11 -0.93
CA VAL A 96 13.92 9.81 -0.32
C VAL A 96 13.11 11.09 -0.10
N ALA A 97 13.74 12.15 0.45
CA ALA A 97 13.09 13.45 0.64
C ALA A 97 12.55 14.02 -0.68
N GLU A 98 13.35 13.95 -1.76
CA GLU A 98 12.93 14.36 -3.09
C GLU A 98 11.74 13.52 -3.60
N THR A 99 11.75 12.21 -3.36
CA THR A 99 10.62 11.33 -3.73
C THR A 99 9.33 11.74 -2.99
N ILE A 100 9.40 12.13 -1.71
CA ILE A 100 8.24 12.65 -0.96
C ILE A 100 7.70 13.93 -1.61
N ARG A 101 8.58 14.87 -2.00
CA ARG A 101 8.18 16.12 -2.67
C ARG A 101 7.43 15.84 -3.98
N LEU A 102 8.01 14.99 -4.82
CA LEU A 102 7.41 14.59 -6.10
C LEU A 102 6.11 13.80 -5.93
N ALA A 103 6.00 12.98 -4.87
CA ALA A 103 4.77 12.27 -4.53
C ALA A 103 3.63 13.24 -4.18
N ALA A 104 3.93 14.29 -3.42
CA ALA A 104 2.96 15.34 -3.14
C ALA A 104 2.53 16.10 -4.41
N GLU A 105 3.45 16.40 -5.33
CA GLU A 105 3.15 17.00 -6.64
C GLU A 105 2.31 16.09 -7.53
N ALA A 106 2.45 14.76 -7.39
CA ALA A 106 1.60 13.79 -8.08
C ALA A 106 0.16 13.75 -7.54
N GLY A 107 -0.15 14.48 -6.47
CA GLY A 107 -1.47 14.54 -5.85
C GLY A 107 -1.70 13.52 -4.73
N LEU A 108 -0.66 12.79 -4.33
CA LEU A 108 -0.73 11.84 -3.22
C LEU A 108 -0.88 12.57 -1.87
N VAL A 109 -1.45 11.88 -0.90
CA VAL A 109 -1.62 12.38 0.49
C VAL A 109 -0.92 11.50 1.52
N GLY A 110 -0.14 10.54 1.06
CA GLY A 110 0.69 9.67 1.87
C GLY A 110 1.49 8.71 1.00
N CYS A 111 2.48 8.08 1.60
CA CYS A 111 3.23 7.01 0.96
C CYS A 111 3.81 6.03 1.97
N THR A 112 4.31 4.90 1.46
CA THR A 112 5.13 3.96 2.20
C THR A 112 6.57 4.08 1.70
N ILE A 113 7.52 4.13 2.64
CA ILE A 113 8.96 4.00 2.40
C ILE A 113 9.46 2.82 3.21
N GLU A 114 10.20 1.91 2.58
CA GLU A 114 10.72 0.71 3.21
C GLU A 114 12.24 0.72 3.37
N ASP A 115 12.73 -0.17 4.22
CA ASP A 115 14.15 -0.37 4.53
C ASP A 115 14.80 -1.49 3.70
N SER A 116 14.13 -2.02 2.68
CA SER A 116 14.72 -2.95 1.72
C SER A 116 15.65 -2.22 0.76
N THR A 117 16.82 -2.81 0.50
CA THR A 117 17.79 -2.26 -0.48
C THR A 117 17.46 -2.66 -1.92
N GLY A 118 16.71 -3.74 -2.10
CA GLY A 118 16.55 -4.41 -3.40
C GLY A 118 17.73 -5.31 -3.79
N ASP A 119 18.83 -5.32 -3.02
CA ASP A 119 19.98 -6.23 -3.21
C ASP A 119 19.79 -7.51 -2.37
N PRO A 120 19.67 -8.70 -2.97
CA PRO A 120 19.53 -9.94 -2.21
C PRO A 120 20.72 -10.28 -1.31
N ALA A 121 21.93 -9.76 -1.61
CA ALA A 121 23.12 -9.99 -0.79
C ALA A 121 23.11 -9.15 0.50
N HIS A 122 22.51 -7.97 0.44
CA HIS A 122 22.36 -7.04 1.56
C HIS A 122 20.93 -6.52 1.61
N PRO A 123 19.94 -7.36 1.96
CA PRO A 123 18.53 -7.09 1.68
C PRO A 123 17.93 -5.91 2.45
N LEU A 124 18.59 -5.46 3.52
CA LEU A 124 18.14 -4.33 4.36
C LEU A 124 19.25 -3.30 4.52
N TYR A 125 18.87 -2.04 4.54
CA TYR A 125 19.77 -0.99 5.03
C TYR A 125 20.16 -1.23 6.50
N ASP A 126 21.38 -0.84 6.88
CA ASP A 126 21.75 -0.80 8.29
C ASP A 126 20.81 0.15 9.07
N ASP A 127 20.77 -0.04 10.40
CA ASP A 127 19.82 0.67 11.25
C ASP A 127 19.99 2.19 11.16
N THR A 128 21.22 2.69 11.11
CA THR A 128 21.51 4.13 11.05
C THR A 128 20.97 4.75 9.77
N LEU A 129 21.34 4.19 8.62
CA LEU A 129 20.92 4.70 7.33
C LEU A 129 19.40 4.56 7.16
N ALA A 130 18.80 3.43 7.59
CA ALA A 130 17.36 3.24 7.54
C ALA A 130 16.61 4.33 8.33
N ILE A 131 17.08 4.69 9.53
CA ILE A 131 16.51 5.75 10.37
C ILE A 131 16.70 7.13 9.74
N GLU A 132 17.88 7.45 9.23
CA GLU A 132 18.17 8.73 8.55
C GLU A 132 17.28 8.93 7.32
N ARG A 133 17.03 7.89 6.55
CA ARG A 133 16.11 7.90 5.40
C ARG A 133 14.67 8.24 5.80
N ILE A 134 14.18 7.63 6.89
CA ILE A 134 12.84 7.93 7.42
C ILE A 134 12.79 9.34 8.01
N ALA A 135 13.84 9.78 8.69
CA ALA A 135 13.92 11.14 9.24
C ALA A 135 13.86 12.21 8.12
N ALA A 136 14.62 12.01 7.04
CA ALA A 136 14.59 12.90 5.86
C ALA A 136 13.22 12.91 5.17
N ALA A 137 12.58 11.74 5.03
CA ALA A 137 11.22 11.64 4.53
C ALA A 137 10.23 12.39 5.43
N ALA A 138 10.32 12.22 6.76
CA ALA A 138 9.45 12.88 7.72
C ALA A 138 9.64 14.41 7.72
N GLU A 139 10.87 14.90 7.56
CA GLU A 139 11.15 16.34 7.40
C GLU A 139 10.51 16.88 6.12
N ALA A 140 10.67 16.19 5.00
CA ALA A 140 10.05 16.54 3.74
C ALA A 140 8.51 16.61 3.86
N THR A 141 7.87 15.66 4.57
CA THR A 141 6.41 15.72 4.78
C THR A 141 5.98 16.92 5.62
N ARG A 142 6.77 17.34 6.62
CA ARG A 142 6.47 18.50 7.46
C ARG A 142 6.57 19.83 6.70
N ALA A 143 7.38 19.88 5.64
CA ALA A 143 7.52 21.05 4.79
C ALA A 143 6.34 21.26 3.82
N LEU A 144 5.45 20.28 3.67
CA LEU A 144 4.28 20.37 2.77
C LEU A 144 3.18 21.25 3.41
N PRO A 145 2.36 21.95 2.59
CA PRO A 145 1.29 22.83 3.09
C PRO A 145 0.03 22.06 3.56
N PHE A 146 0.07 20.75 3.59
CA PHE A 146 -1.02 19.86 4.04
C PHE A 146 -0.44 18.63 4.74
N PRO A 147 -1.22 17.91 5.58
CA PRO A 147 -0.75 16.70 6.22
C PRO A 147 -0.46 15.62 5.15
N PHE A 148 0.72 15.02 5.21
CA PHE A 148 1.10 13.92 4.33
C PHE A 148 1.51 12.72 5.19
N MET A 149 0.80 11.59 5.05
CA MET A 149 0.98 10.43 5.93
C MET A 149 2.14 9.56 5.46
N LEU A 150 3.28 9.65 6.17
CA LEU A 150 4.44 8.79 5.95
C LEU A 150 4.26 7.45 6.67
N THR A 151 4.26 6.36 5.94
CA THR A 151 4.31 5.00 6.47
C THR A 151 5.74 4.49 6.37
N ALA A 152 6.37 4.17 7.49
CA ALA A 152 7.66 3.49 7.49
C ALA A 152 7.46 1.98 7.58
N ARG A 153 8.10 1.23 6.65
CA ARG A 153 7.98 -0.21 6.54
C ARG A 153 9.30 -0.89 6.91
N ALA A 154 9.26 -1.73 7.94
CA ALA A 154 10.34 -2.63 8.30
C ALA A 154 10.14 -3.98 7.60
N HIS A 155 11.00 -4.30 6.64
CA HIS A 155 10.84 -5.43 5.72
C HIS A 155 11.45 -6.75 6.26
N ASN A 156 12.12 -6.72 7.40
CA ASN A 156 12.92 -7.83 7.91
C ASN A 156 12.14 -9.14 8.12
N LEU A 157 10.85 -9.11 8.51
CA LEU A 157 10.03 -10.33 8.66
C LEU A 157 9.75 -11.07 7.34
N MET A 158 10.09 -10.50 6.21
CA MET A 158 10.02 -11.16 4.90
C MET A 158 11.24 -12.02 4.61
N PHE A 159 12.30 -11.93 5.41
CA PHE A 159 13.52 -12.71 5.26
C PHE A 159 13.62 -13.80 6.34
N ALA A 160 14.42 -14.85 6.07
CA ALA A 160 14.63 -15.93 7.00
C ALA A 160 15.34 -15.43 8.28
N ASN A 161 15.03 -16.06 9.43
CA ASN A 161 15.62 -15.78 10.74
C ASN A 161 15.32 -14.36 11.30
N ALA A 162 14.29 -13.70 10.82
CA ALA A 162 13.87 -12.42 11.36
C ALA A 162 13.27 -12.55 12.76
N SER A 163 13.60 -11.61 13.64
CA SER A 163 13.06 -11.52 14.99
C SER A 163 11.97 -10.47 15.09
N LEU A 164 10.86 -10.82 15.74
CA LEU A 164 9.78 -9.86 16.05
C LEU A 164 10.32 -8.70 16.92
N ASP A 165 11.15 -9.00 17.90
CA ASP A 165 11.76 -7.96 18.77
C ASP A 165 12.65 -7.00 18.00
N ALA A 166 13.44 -7.51 17.03
CA ALA A 166 14.23 -6.65 16.16
C ALA A 166 13.34 -5.76 15.27
N THR A 167 12.23 -6.31 14.75
CA THR A 167 11.24 -5.55 14.00
C THR A 167 10.61 -4.45 14.83
N ILE A 168 10.22 -4.75 16.06
CA ILE A 168 9.63 -3.78 16.99
C ILE A 168 10.63 -2.65 17.28
N ARG A 169 11.88 -2.95 17.62
CA ARG A 169 12.90 -1.92 17.87
C ARG A 169 13.11 -1.02 16.65
N ARG A 170 13.15 -1.61 15.45
CA ARG A 170 13.30 -0.84 14.20
C ARG A 170 12.11 0.06 13.96
N LEU A 171 10.89 -0.42 14.14
CA LEU A 171 9.67 0.40 14.01
C LEU A 171 9.59 1.50 15.06
N GLN A 172 10.00 1.25 16.30
CA GLN A 172 10.11 2.28 17.34
C GLN A 172 11.11 3.38 16.94
N ALA A 173 12.24 3.00 16.34
CA ALA A 173 13.20 3.97 15.83
C ALA A 173 12.62 4.78 14.64
N PHE A 174 11.86 4.15 13.75
CA PHE A 174 11.16 4.85 12.67
C PHE A 174 10.07 5.80 13.18
N GLU A 175 9.35 5.40 14.24
CA GLU A 175 8.39 6.27 14.92
C GLU A 175 9.08 7.51 15.50
N GLN A 176 10.20 7.33 16.19
CA GLN A 176 11.01 8.43 16.73
C GLN A 176 11.58 9.32 15.63
N ALA A 177 11.91 8.77 14.47
CA ALA A 177 12.35 9.51 13.29
C ALA A 177 11.21 10.32 12.63
N GLY A 178 9.95 10.09 13.04
CA GLY A 178 8.79 10.88 12.61
C GLY A 178 7.84 10.17 11.65
N ALA A 179 7.94 8.84 11.50
CA ALA A 179 6.93 8.06 10.79
C ALA A 179 5.57 8.18 11.49
N GLN A 180 4.51 8.40 10.72
CA GLN A 180 3.15 8.57 11.25
C GLN A 180 2.32 7.29 11.20
N VAL A 181 2.75 6.31 10.42
CA VAL A 181 2.18 4.95 10.34
C VAL A 181 3.32 3.96 10.27
N LEU A 182 3.18 2.84 10.94
CA LEU A 182 4.19 1.79 10.98
C LEU A 182 3.70 0.53 10.26
N PHE A 183 4.60 -0.15 9.58
CA PHE A 183 4.26 -1.32 8.79
C PHE A 183 5.35 -2.39 8.86
N ALA A 184 4.97 -3.61 9.24
CA ALA A 184 5.80 -4.81 9.15
C ALA A 184 5.04 -5.89 8.38
N PRO A 185 5.33 -6.15 7.10
CA PRO A 185 4.77 -7.28 6.40
C PRO A 185 5.34 -8.59 6.96
N GLY A 186 4.55 -9.66 6.90
CA GLY A 186 5.04 -10.99 7.29
C GLY A 186 4.77 -11.42 8.72
N LEU A 187 4.09 -10.62 9.54
CA LEU A 187 3.67 -11.02 10.90
C LEU A 187 3.03 -12.42 10.87
N PRO A 188 3.49 -13.36 11.71
CA PRO A 188 3.11 -14.77 11.59
C PRO A 188 1.68 -15.07 12.06
N ASP A 189 1.22 -14.40 13.12
CA ASP A 189 -0.04 -14.68 13.80
C ASP A 189 -0.59 -13.45 14.53
N LEU A 190 -1.80 -13.56 15.10
CA LEU A 190 -2.46 -12.48 15.85
C LEU A 190 -1.75 -12.13 17.16
N ALA A 191 -0.99 -13.05 17.76
CA ALA A 191 -0.22 -12.76 18.96
C ALA A 191 0.93 -11.80 18.64
N ALA A 192 1.65 -12.04 17.54
CA ALA A 192 2.69 -11.14 17.03
C ALA A 192 2.12 -9.77 16.63
N VAL A 193 0.95 -9.74 15.97
CA VAL A 193 0.25 -8.49 15.63
C VAL A 193 -0.07 -7.69 16.88
N ARG A 194 -0.66 -8.33 17.92
CA ARG A 194 -1.01 -7.68 19.20
C ARG A 194 0.23 -7.15 19.91
N THR A 195 1.30 -7.96 19.96
CA THR A 195 2.57 -7.56 20.58
C THR A 195 3.15 -6.34 19.90
N LEU A 196 3.19 -6.32 18.55
CA LEU A 196 3.68 -5.17 17.80
C LEU A 196 2.83 -3.93 18.04
N CYS A 197 1.49 -4.03 17.91
CA CYS A 197 0.57 -2.91 18.15
C CYS A 197 0.67 -2.35 19.58
N GLY A 198 0.90 -3.20 20.58
CA GLY A 198 1.10 -2.79 21.97
C GLY A 198 2.48 -2.18 22.26
N SER A 199 3.43 -2.31 21.36
CA SER A 199 4.81 -1.85 21.55
C SER A 199 5.10 -0.48 20.90
N VAL A 200 4.15 0.08 20.16
CA VAL A 200 4.28 1.37 19.44
C VAL A 200 3.05 2.24 19.69
N THR A 201 3.17 3.55 19.47
CA THR A 201 2.03 4.48 19.64
C THR A 201 1.41 4.90 18.31
N ALA A 202 2.20 4.93 17.24
CA ALA A 202 1.71 5.24 15.90
C ALA A 202 0.80 4.12 15.37
N PRO A 203 -0.19 4.47 14.55
CA PRO A 203 -1.07 3.50 13.87
C PRO A 203 -0.27 2.43 13.12
N VAL A 204 -0.68 1.17 13.25
CA VAL A 204 -0.06 0.04 12.55
C VAL A 204 -0.87 -0.33 11.32
N ASN A 205 -0.18 -0.52 10.17
CA ASN A 205 -0.71 -1.14 8.99
C ASN A 205 -0.44 -2.65 9.00
N PHE A 206 -1.47 -3.45 8.76
CA PHE A 206 -1.35 -4.89 8.49
C PHE A 206 -1.56 -5.15 7.00
N MET A 207 -0.78 -6.07 6.41
CA MET A 207 -0.91 -6.47 5.01
C MET A 207 -1.67 -7.80 4.89
N ALA A 208 -2.88 -7.76 4.37
CA ALA A 208 -3.66 -8.95 4.02
C ALA A 208 -3.33 -9.39 2.58
N GLY A 209 -2.20 -10.09 2.41
CA GLY A 209 -1.72 -10.47 1.07
C GLY A 209 -0.94 -11.77 1.03
N ILE A 210 -0.64 -12.37 2.17
CA ILE A 210 0.16 -13.60 2.29
C ILE A 210 -0.79 -14.77 2.48
N LYS A 211 -0.66 -15.80 1.62
CA LYS A 211 -1.45 -17.03 1.69
C LYS A 211 -1.23 -17.71 3.05
N GLY A 212 -2.31 -18.14 3.69
CA GLY A 212 -2.28 -18.78 5.00
C GLY A 212 -2.17 -17.83 6.20
N LYS A 213 -2.10 -16.51 5.97
CA LYS A 213 -2.09 -15.47 7.00
C LYS A 213 -3.27 -14.52 6.81
N SER A 214 -4.48 -15.09 6.69
CA SER A 214 -5.72 -14.35 6.52
C SER A 214 -6.46 -14.28 7.86
N PHE A 215 -6.52 -13.08 8.42
CA PHE A 215 -7.28 -12.77 9.61
C PHE A 215 -8.47 -11.88 9.24
N THR A 216 -9.52 -11.89 10.05
CA THR A 216 -10.67 -11.02 9.80
C THR A 216 -10.33 -9.57 10.18
N VAL A 217 -11.06 -8.62 9.59
CA VAL A 217 -10.94 -7.18 9.96
C VAL A 217 -11.18 -7.01 11.46
N ARG A 218 -12.13 -7.76 12.04
CA ARG A 218 -12.43 -7.73 13.47
C ARG A 218 -11.25 -8.21 14.31
N ASP A 219 -10.66 -9.36 13.99
CA ASP A 219 -9.53 -9.91 14.74
C ASP A 219 -8.33 -8.95 14.73
N LEU A 220 -8.06 -8.33 13.58
CA LEU A 220 -7.00 -7.34 13.42
C LEU A 220 -7.30 -6.05 14.21
N ALA A 221 -8.55 -5.60 14.21
CA ALA A 221 -8.98 -4.45 15.01
C ALA A 221 -8.82 -4.70 16.52
N GLU A 222 -9.19 -5.90 16.99
CA GLU A 222 -9.03 -6.32 18.38
C GLU A 222 -7.54 -6.45 18.79
N CYS A 223 -6.64 -6.64 17.83
CA CYS A 223 -5.19 -6.60 18.05
C CYS A 223 -4.60 -5.19 18.06
N GLY A 224 -5.37 -4.15 17.71
CA GLY A 224 -4.91 -2.76 17.67
C GLY A 224 -4.48 -2.26 16.29
N VAL A 225 -4.65 -3.06 15.23
CA VAL A 225 -4.38 -2.64 13.85
C VAL A 225 -5.31 -1.47 13.48
N ARG A 226 -4.76 -0.46 12.85
CA ARG A 226 -5.54 0.70 12.40
C ARG A 226 -5.85 0.67 10.91
N ARG A 227 -4.92 0.22 10.10
CA ARG A 227 -5.04 0.14 8.64
C ARG A 227 -4.76 -1.27 8.14
N ILE A 228 -5.55 -1.75 7.20
CA ILE A 228 -5.35 -3.05 6.54
C ILE A 228 -5.19 -2.79 5.06
N SER A 229 -3.99 -3.02 4.51
CA SER A 229 -3.73 -2.97 3.07
C SER A 229 -3.84 -4.36 2.45
N LEU A 230 -4.22 -4.41 1.17
CA LEU A 230 -4.46 -5.67 0.45
C LEU A 230 -3.30 -6.05 -0.49
N ALA A 231 -2.28 -5.21 -0.61
CA ALA A 231 -1.12 -5.44 -1.46
C ALA A 231 -1.53 -5.89 -2.88
N THR A 232 -0.97 -6.98 -3.38
CA THR A 232 -1.31 -7.57 -4.69
C THR A 232 -2.54 -8.48 -4.67
N SER A 233 -3.26 -8.63 -3.55
CA SER A 233 -4.32 -9.65 -3.41
C SER A 233 -5.42 -9.51 -4.46
N LEU A 234 -5.92 -8.29 -4.67
CA LEU A 234 -6.98 -8.03 -5.64
C LEU A 234 -6.48 -8.20 -7.08
N TYR A 235 -5.28 -7.71 -7.38
CA TYR A 235 -4.63 -7.93 -8.68
C TYR A 235 -4.48 -9.42 -8.97
N ARG A 236 -3.96 -10.19 -8.01
CA ARG A 236 -3.80 -11.66 -8.16
C ARG A 236 -5.13 -12.37 -8.33
N ALA A 237 -6.17 -11.94 -7.62
CA ALA A 237 -7.51 -12.50 -7.79
C ALA A 237 -8.05 -12.25 -9.21
N ALA A 238 -7.88 -11.04 -9.75
CA ALA A 238 -8.26 -10.72 -11.12
C ALA A 238 -7.45 -11.53 -12.15
N MET A 239 -6.13 -11.65 -11.95
CA MET A 239 -5.27 -12.45 -12.84
C MET A 239 -5.60 -13.95 -12.76
N THR A 240 -6.01 -14.45 -11.59
CA THR A 240 -6.49 -15.85 -11.47
C THR A 240 -7.73 -16.06 -12.32
N GLY A 241 -8.70 -15.16 -12.26
CA GLY A 241 -9.89 -15.24 -13.13
C GLY A 241 -9.56 -15.22 -14.62
N LEU A 242 -8.59 -14.39 -15.03
CA LEU A 242 -8.08 -14.38 -16.40
C LEU A 242 -7.45 -15.73 -16.79
N VAL A 243 -6.58 -16.26 -15.93
CA VAL A 243 -5.90 -17.56 -16.19
C VAL A 243 -6.92 -18.68 -16.31
N ASP A 244 -7.90 -18.74 -15.41
CA ASP A 244 -8.95 -19.77 -15.42
C ASP A 244 -9.76 -19.71 -16.71
N ALA A 245 -10.19 -18.52 -17.13
CA ALA A 245 -10.94 -18.33 -18.37
C ALA A 245 -10.14 -18.72 -19.61
N VAL A 246 -8.89 -18.26 -19.73
CA VAL A 246 -8.03 -18.57 -20.88
C VAL A 246 -7.67 -20.05 -20.93
N THR A 247 -7.46 -20.71 -19.78
CA THR A 247 -7.22 -22.14 -19.68
C THR A 247 -8.43 -22.94 -20.19
N GLU A 248 -9.63 -22.56 -19.79
CA GLU A 248 -10.86 -23.18 -20.28
C GLU A 248 -10.98 -23.10 -21.80
N VAL A 249 -10.78 -21.92 -22.36
CA VAL A 249 -10.84 -21.73 -23.83
C VAL A 249 -9.77 -22.55 -24.53
N LYS A 250 -8.54 -22.56 -24.05
CA LYS A 250 -7.40 -23.23 -24.68
C LYS A 250 -7.49 -24.74 -24.62
N GLU A 251 -7.95 -25.31 -23.50
CA GLU A 251 -7.92 -26.75 -23.26
C GLU A 251 -9.24 -27.44 -23.63
N ARG A 252 -10.38 -26.77 -23.45
CA ARG A 252 -11.70 -27.33 -23.65
C ARG A 252 -12.46 -26.77 -24.84
N GLY A 253 -12.09 -25.56 -25.30
CA GLY A 253 -12.81 -24.88 -26.38
C GLY A 253 -14.22 -24.41 -25.94
N THR A 254 -14.46 -24.26 -24.64
CA THR A 254 -15.72 -23.80 -24.06
C THR A 254 -15.62 -22.39 -23.52
N PHE A 255 -16.75 -21.76 -23.22
CA PHE A 255 -16.86 -20.38 -22.73
C PHE A 255 -17.76 -20.29 -21.48
N GLU A 256 -17.81 -21.36 -20.68
CA GLU A 256 -18.69 -21.45 -19.49
C GLU A 256 -18.33 -20.43 -18.42
N PHE A 257 -17.09 -19.88 -18.45
CA PHE A 257 -16.69 -18.80 -17.54
C PHE A 257 -17.57 -17.56 -17.68
N LEU A 258 -18.24 -17.35 -18.85
CA LEU A 258 -19.14 -16.23 -19.09
C LEU A 258 -20.37 -16.25 -18.18
N ASP A 259 -20.83 -17.42 -17.74
CA ASP A 259 -21.98 -17.57 -16.84
C ASP A 259 -21.72 -16.99 -15.45
N ARG A 260 -20.43 -16.81 -15.10
CA ARG A 260 -19.99 -16.23 -13.82
C ARG A 260 -19.36 -14.85 -13.94
N ALA A 261 -19.09 -14.41 -15.16
CA ALA A 261 -18.50 -13.11 -15.41
C ALA A 261 -19.54 -12.00 -15.25
N LEU A 262 -19.10 -10.87 -14.69
CA LEU A 262 -19.92 -9.67 -14.67
C LEU A 262 -20.24 -9.23 -16.10
N SER A 263 -21.45 -8.73 -16.32
CA SER A 263 -21.77 -8.13 -17.61
C SER A 263 -20.97 -6.83 -17.81
N THR A 264 -20.78 -6.44 -19.08
CA THR A 264 -20.14 -5.15 -19.40
C THR A 264 -20.87 -3.99 -18.73
N GLY A 265 -22.20 -4.06 -18.62
CA GLY A 265 -23.04 -3.05 -17.96
C GLY A 265 -22.73 -2.95 -16.47
N ASP A 266 -22.59 -4.09 -15.78
CA ASP A 266 -22.27 -4.12 -14.35
C ASP A 266 -20.87 -3.54 -14.07
N VAL A 267 -19.86 -3.93 -14.87
CA VAL A 267 -18.51 -3.39 -14.76
C VAL A 267 -18.52 -1.87 -14.93
N LEU A 268 -19.19 -1.35 -15.95
CA LEU A 268 -19.31 0.10 -16.18
C LEU A 268 -20.13 0.79 -15.08
N GLY A 269 -21.16 0.13 -14.55
CA GLY A 269 -21.97 0.62 -13.42
C GLY A 269 -21.10 0.83 -12.18
N LEU A 270 -20.31 -0.18 -11.81
CA LEU A 270 -19.36 -0.12 -10.68
C LEU A 270 -18.35 1.03 -10.82
N MET A 271 -17.80 1.22 -12.03
CA MET A 271 -16.84 2.31 -12.29
C MET A 271 -17.46 3.71 -12.17
N ARG A 272 -18.80 3.84 -12.24
CA ARG A 272 -19.54 5.09 -12.09
C ARG A 272 -20.10 5.33 -10.69
N GLY A 273 -19.80 4.44 -9.74
CA GLY A 273 -20.30 4.52 -8.36
C GLY A 273 -21.69 3.91 -8.17
N GLY A 274 -22.16 3.11 -9.12
CA GLY A 274 -23.33 2.25 -8.93
C GLY A 274 -22.96 1.05 -8.07
N GLY A 275 -23.75 0.74 -7.02
CA GLY A 275 -23.62 -0.52 -6.28
C GLY A 275 -23.99 -1.73 -7.16
N ILE A 276 -23.58 -2.95 -6.73
CA ILE A 276 -24.09 -4.23 -7.27
C ILE A 276 -25.49 -4.44 -6.73
#